data_b465f3370dd415b152752f085f1a36c4
#
_entry.id   b465f3370dd415b152752f085f1a36c4
#
_cell.length_a   1.000
_cell.length_b   1.000
_cell.length_c   1.000
_cell.angle_alpha   90.00
_cell.angle_beta   90.00
_cell.angle_gamma   90.00
#
_symmetry.space_group_name_H-M   'P 1'
#
loop_
_entity.id
_entity.type
_entity.pdbx_description
1 polymer ?
#
loop_
_entity_poly.entity_id
_entity_poly.type
_entity_poly.pdbx_seq_one_letter_code
_entity_poly.pdbx_strand_id
1 'polypeptide(L)'
;LPGITDLPDYTEDYPDKEWEEKEREVIVSQAIFSEDGSKAIVNVRSKDNKDRWIALLNLEDGSLETLDRQRDEAWIAGPGIGWSFGGGTLGWLPDNKHIYFQSEASGYSHLYLLDVTTGTKKALTEGEFEVFDPFLSNDKKSWFLTTSEVGPGERHFYKMPVMGGKMQKLTNLTGNNEVSLSPDEKYMAIRNSFSNKPWELYFKKTGSSKDAQQLTSGQSEAFQSYDWRVPENITFKADDGAMVPARLYVPEASVKNNAAVVFVHGAGYLQNAHKWWSSYFREYMFNNMLTDLGYTVIDIDYRASAGYGRDWRTGIYRHMGG
;
A
#
# COMPACT_ATOMS: atom_id res chain seq x y z
N LEU A 1 14.02 -2.31 -24.60
CA LEU A 1 12.92 -1.89 -23.72
C LEU A 1 12.42 -0.52 -24.19
N PRO A 2 11.09 -0.29 -24.35
CA PRO A 2 10.55 1.00 -24.75
C PRO A 2 10.84 2.07 -23.70
N GLY A 3 11.34 3.25 -24.14
CA GLY A 3 11.73 4.34 -23.24
C GLY A 3 12.94 4.07 -22.36
N ILE A 4 13.80 3.15 -22.76
CA ILE A 4 15.08 2.92 -22.05
C ILE A 4 16.03 4.12 -22.24
N THR A 5 15.91 4.80 -23.38
CA THR A 5 16.61 6.05 -23.67
C THR A 5 15.70 7.22 -23.31
N ASP A 6 16.16 8.16 -22.52
CA ASP A 6 15.39 9.33 -22.09
C ASP A 6 16.32 10.52 -21.80
N LEU A 7 15.73 11.71 -21.75
CA LEU A 7 16.41 12.91 -21.26
C LEU A 7 16.54 12.85 -19.73
N PRO A 8 17.57 13.46 -19.14
CA PRO A 8 17.63 13.64 -17.69
C PRO A 8 16.40 14.45 -17.19
N ASP A 9 15.88 14.09 -16.05
CA ASP A 9 14.65 14.71 -15.48
C ASP A 9 14.82 16.14 -14.94
N TYR A 10 16.05 16.64 -14.91
CA TYR A 10 16.34 18.04 -14.54
C TYR A 10 16.54 18.98 -15.75
N THR A 11 16.19 18.56 -16.95
CA THR A 11 16.36 19.38 -18.18
C THR A 11 15.56 20.66 -18.15
N GLU A 12 14.38 20.64 -17.53
CA GLU A 12 13.52 21.80 -17.37
C GLU A 12 14.13 22.89 -16.48
N ASP A 13 15.01 22.51 -15.56
CA ASP A 13 15.71 23.44 -14.65
C ASP A 13 16.82 24.23 -15.37
N TYR A 14 17.21 23.78 -16.57
CA TYR A 14 18.28 24.37 -17.38
C TYR A 14 17.86 24.47 -18.84
N PRO A 15 16.88 25.32 -19.19
CA PRO A 15 16.25 25.38 -20.51
C PRO A 15 17.20 25.82 -21.63
N ASP A 16 18.29 26.52 -21.30
CA ASP A 16 19.27 27.00 -22.29
C ASP A 16 20.38 25.97 -22.60
N LYS A 17 20.33 24.80 -21.96
CA LYS A 17 21.33 23.75 -22.16
C LYS A 17 20.82 22.74 -23.18
N GLU A 18 21.70 22.40 -24.16
CA GLU A 18 21.44 21.27 -25.06
C GLU A 18 21.59 19.95 -24.29
N TRP A 19 20.59 19.09 -24.45
CA TRP A 19 20.53 17.79 -23.79
C TRP A 19 20.48 16.68 -24.82
N GLU A 20 21.21 15.61 -24.54
CA GLU A 20 21.18 14.38 -25.33
C GLU A 20 20.44 13.30 -24.56
N GLU A 21 19.61 12.54 -25.26
CA GLU A 21 19.04 11.30 -24.71
C GLU A 21 20.15 10.31 -24.38
N LYS A 22 20.04 9.69 -23.24
CA LYS A 22 20.97 8.67 -22.77
C LYS A 22 20.23 7.40 -22.41
N GLU A 23 20.87 6.26 -22.64
CA GLU A 23 20.40 5.00 -22.12
C GLU A 23 20.44 5.04 -20.60
N ARG A 24 19.29 4.79 -19.98
CA ARG A 24 19.15 4.83 -18.54
C ARG A 24 19.66 3.56 -17.90
N GLU A 25 20.34 3.70 -16.77
CA GLU A 25 20.77 2.57 -15.98
C GLU A 25 19.57 1.81 -15.41
N VAL A 26 19.61 0.50 -15.46
CA VAL A 26 18.55 -0.38 -14.99
C VAL A 26 19.07 -1.42 -13.99
N ILE A 27 18.14 -1.91 -13.18
CA ILE A 27 18.32 -3.07 -12.31
C ILE A 27 17.43 -4.18 -12.86
N VAL A 28 18.00 -5.34 -13.12
CA VAL A 28 17.28 -6.53 -13.60
C VAL A 28 17.14 -7.53 -12.46
N SER A 29 15.94 -8.01 -12.22
CA SER A 29 15.69 -9.04 -11.20
C SER A 29 16.17 -10.42 -11.66
N GLN A 30 16.16 -11.38 -10.74
CA GLN A 30 16.25 -12.79 -11.11
C GLN A 30 15.06 -13.18 -12.01
N ALA A 31 15.31 -14.10 -12.93
CA ALA A 31 14.26 -14.66 -13.78
C ALA A 31 13.28 -15.51 -12.93
N ILE A 32 11.98 -15.34 -13.20
CA ILE A 32 10.90 -16.13 -12.60
C ILE A 32 10.37 -17.07 -13.69
N PHE A 33 10.63 -18.37 -13.52
CA PHE A 33 10.20 -19.38 -14.48
C PHE A 33 8.74 -19.75 -14.30
N SER A 34 8.07 -20.11 -15.42
CA SER A 34 6.80 -20.83 -15.41
C SER A 34 6.96 -22.18 -14.72
N GLU A 35 5.86 -22.79 -14.26
CA GLU A 35 5.91 -24.05 -13.50
C GLU A 35 6.53 -25.20 -14.34
N ASP A 36 6.29 -25.22 -15.65
CA ASP A 36 6.88 -26.17 -16.59
C ASP A 36 8.29 -25.82 -17.05
N GLY A 37 8.83 -24.69 -16.66
CA GLY A 37 10.16 -24.19 -17.03
C GLY A 37 10.32 -23.73 -18.48
N SER A 38 9.22 -23.71 -19.26
CA SER A 38 9.30 -23.36 -20.69
C SER A 38 9.41 -21.87 -20.97
N LYS A 39 9.08 -21.02 -20.00
CA LYS A 39 9.07 -19.56 -20.12
C LYS A 39 9.67 -18.93 -18.87
N ALA A 40 10.20 -17.73 -19.03
CA ALA A 40 10.67 -16.93 -17.89
C ALA A 40 10.31 -15.46 -18.08
N ILE A 41 10.04 -14.78 -16.97
CA ILE A 41 9.86 -13.34 -16.95
C ILE A 41 10.91 -12.69 -16.06
N VAL A 42 11.26 -11.46 -16.37
CA VAL A 42 12.13 -10.61 -15.57
C VAL A 42 11.44 -9.29 -15.27
N ASN A 43 11.73 -8.74 -14.10
CA ASN A 43 11.37 -7.38 -13.73
C ASN A 43 12.60 -6.49 -13.94
N VAL A 44 12.45 -5.46 -14.76
CA VAL A 44 13.49 -4.46 -15.00
C VAL A 44 13.02 -3.13 -14.45
N ARG A 45 13.87 -2.43 -13.74
CA ARG A 45 13.55 -1.14 -13.14
C ARG A 45 14.66 -0.13 -13.46
N SER A 46 14.28 1.07 -13.86
CA SER A 46 15.23 2.17 -14.04
C SER A 46 15.76 2.65 -12.68
N LYS A 47 17.04 3.02 -12.63
CA LYS A 47 17.67 3.51 -11.39
C LYS A 47 17.13 4.87 -10.93
N ASP A 48 16.54 5.65 -11.83
CA ASP A 48 15.82 6.88 -11.51
C ASP A 48 14.43 6.63 -10.86
N ASN A 49 14.03 5.37 -10.76
CA ASN A 49 12.75 4.89 -10.21
C ASN A 49 11.50 5.32 -10.99
N LYS A 50 11.61 5.82 -12.21
CA LYS A 50 10.48 6.28 -13.01
C LYS A 50 9.80 5.19 -13.82
N ASP A 51 10.54 4.13 -14.19
CA ASP A 51 10.03 3.03 -15.00
C ASP A 51 10.27 1.65 -14.38
N ARG A 52 9.30 0.79 -14.63
CA ARG A 52 9.36 -0.65 -14.41
C ARG A 52 8.86 -1.36 -15.66
N TRP A 53 9.61 -2.32 -16.16
CA TRP A 53 9.20 -3.20 -17.24
C TRP A 53 9.08 -4.64 -16.72
N ILE A 54 7.99 -5.29 -17.06
CA ILE A 54 7.85 -6.73 -16.94
C ILE A 54 8.08 -7.27 -18.34
N ALA A 55 9.09 -8.11 -18.51
CA ALA A 55 9.49 -8.61 -19.80
C ALA A 55 9.55 -10.15 -19.82
N LEU A 56 9.12 -10.72 -20.93
CA LEU A 56 9.36 -12.12 -21.25
C LEU A 56 10.83 -12.28 -21.69
N LEU A 57 11.51 -13.24 -21.10
CA LEU A 57 12.89 -13.59 -21.45
C LEU A 57 12.90 -14.71 -22.47
N ASN A 58 13.48 -14.46 -23.62
CA ASN A 58 13.78 -15.52 -24.57
C ASN A 58 14.95 -16.37 -24.04
N LEU A 59 14.70 -17.66 -23.82
CA LEU A 59 15.67 -18.57 -23.21
C LEU A 59 16.75 -19.03 -24.19
N GLU A 60 16.60 -18.78 -25.49
CA GLU A 60 17.57 -19.17 -26.49
C GLU A 60 18.67 -18.11 -26.70
N ASP A 61 18.27 -16.83 -26.76
CA ASP A 61 19.17 -15.71 -27.10
C ASP A 61 19.29 -14.64 -26.02
N GLY A 62 18.51 -14.74 -24.95
CA GLY A 62 18.50 -13.77 -23.84
C GLY A 62 17.82 -12.45 -24.16
N SER A 63 17.14 -12.32 -25.30
CA SER A 63 16.39 -11.13 -25.65
C SER A 63 15.16 -10.94 -24.76
N LEU A 64 14.69 -9.67 -24.63
CA LEU A 64 13.57 -9.30 -23.79
C LEU A 64 12.42 -8.73 -24.64
N GLU A 65 11.24 -9.31 -24.50
CA GLU A 65 9.98 -8.78 -25.01
C GLU A 65 9.21 -8.10 -23.90
N THR A 66 8.90 -6.81 -24.02
CA THR A 66 8.15 -6.07 -23.01
C THR A 66 6.69 -6.48 -23.00
N LEU A 67 6.21 -7.03 -21.87
CA LEU A 67 4.82 -7.38 -21.63
C LEU A 67 4.02 -6.23 -21.00
N ASP A 68 4.62 -5.51 -20.04
CA ASP A 68 4.01 -4.37 -19.37
C ASP A 68 5.06 -3.32 -19.03
N ARG A 69 4.73 -2.03 -19.22
CA ARG A 69 5.54 -0.91 -18.78
C ARG A 69 4.73 -0.05 -17.83
N GLN A 70 5.27 0.20 -16.65
CA GLN A 70 4.72 1.12 -15.66
C GLN A 70 5.63 2.33 -15.57
N ARG A 71 5.06 3.53 -15.67
CA ARG A 71 5.82 4.78 -15.60
C ARG A 71 5.09 5.82 -14.78
N ASP A 72 5.86 6.59 -14.03
CA ASP A 72 5.43 7.81 -13.35
C ASP A 72 6.55 8.85 -13.46
N GLU A 73 6.22 10.11 -13.71
CA GLU A 73 7.21 11.19 -13.84
C GLU A 73 7.89 11.51 -12.51
N ALA A 74 7.24 11.27 -11.38
CA ALA A 74 7.86 11.39 -10.08
C ALA A 74 8.67 10.12 -9.76
N TRP A 75 7.97 9.04 -9.46
CA TRP A 75 8.55 7.70 -9.25
C TRP A 75 7.46 6.63 -9.16
N ILE A 76 7.75 5.43 -9.60
CA ILE A 76 6.91 4.26 -9.38
C ILE A 76 7.14 3.68 -7.99
N ALA A 77 6.08 3.47 -7.23
CA ALA A 77 6.10 2.82 -5.92
C ALA A 77 4.68 2.32 -5.57
N GLY A 78 4.38 2.21 -4.29
CA GLY A 78 3.09 1.74 -3.81
C GLY A 78 3.10 0.27 -3.42
N PRO A 79 2.03 -0.21 -2.78
CA PRO A 79 1.94 -1.59 -2.33
C PRO A 79 2.19 -2.58 -3.46
N GLY A 80 3.11 -3.53 -3.25
CA GLY A 80 3.41 -4.60 -4.20
C GLY A 80 4.04 -4.21 -5.53
N ILE A 81 4.35 -2.92 -5.76
CA ILE A 81 5.06 -2.48 -6.99
C ILE A 81 6.56 -2.80 -6.90
N GLY A 82 7.09 -2.89 -5.70
CA GLY A 82 8.52 -3.06 -5.41
C GLY A 82 9.22 -1.73 -5.21
N TRP A 83 10.31 -1.79 -4.47
CA TRP A 83 11.23 -0.69 -4.18
C TRP A 83 12.66 -1.15 -4.47
N SER A 84 13.64 -0.28 -4.31
CA SER A 84 15.05 -0.47 -4.72
C SER A 84 15.66 -1.86 -4.51
N PHE A 85 15.15 -2.67 -3.58
CA PHE A 85 15.67 -4.00 -3.25
C PHE A 85 14.65 -5.14 -3.35
N GLY A 86 13.40 -4.84 -3.75
CA GLY A 86 12.33 -5.83 -3.82
C GLY A 86 11.59 -5.79 -5.16
N GLY A 87 11.43 -6.93 -5.82
CA GLY A 87 10.76 -7.06 -7.12
C GLY A 87 9.26 -6.77 -7.13
N GLY A 88 8.66 -6.57 -5.95
CA GLY A 88 7.20 -6.44 -5.82
C GLY A 88 6.45 -7.75 -6.09
N THR A 89 5.14 -7.65 -6.22
CA THR A 89 4.27 -8.77 -6.58
C THR A 89 4.42 -9.06 -8.06
N LEU A 90 4.93 -10.25 -8.39
CA LEU A 90 5.08 -10.74 -9.77
C LEU A 90 5.22 -12.26 -9.72
N GLY A 91 4.51 -12.98 -10.60
CA GLY A 91 4.64 -14.42 -10.69
C GLY A 91 3.78 -15.01 -11.80
N TRP A 92 3.83 -16.33 -11.93
CA TRP A 92 3.05 -17.12 -12.88
C TRP A 92 1.84 -17.77 -12.21
N LEU A 93 0.73 -17.86 -12.94
CA LEU A 93 -0.29 -18.85 -12.62
C LEU A 93 0.16 -20.24 -13.08
N PRO A 94 -0.37 -21.34 -12.46
CA PRO A 94 0.00 -22.70 -12.83
C PRO A 94 -0.32 -23.12 -14.27
N ASP A 95 -1.07 -22.30 -14.99
CA ASP A 95 -1.43 -22.54 -16.38
C ASP A 95 -0.29 -22.23 -17.38
N ASN A 96 0.86 -21.75 -16.91
CA ASN A 96 2.02 -21.36 -17.71
C ASN A 96 1.71 -20.36 -18.83
N LYS A 97 0.61 -19.65 -18.69
CA LYS A 97 0.06 -18.71 -19.68
C LYS A 97 -0.14 -17.31 -19.11
N HIS A 98 -0.60 -17.22 -17.87
CA HIS A 98 -0.88 -15.96 -17.23
C HIS A 98 0.19 -15.62 -16.19
N ILE A 99 0.62 -14.38 -16.22
CA ILE A 99 1.38 -13.75 -15.14
C ILE A 99 0.47 -12.85 -14.32
N TYR A 100 0.80 -12.66 -13.05
CA TYR A 100 0.14 -11.71 -12.18
C TYR A 100 1.13 -10.70 -11.62
N PHE A 101 0.68 -9.48 -11.41
CA PHE A 101 1.49 -8.41 -10.83
C PHE A 101 0.59 -7.30 -10.27
N GLN A 102 1.18 -6.40 -9.48
CA GLN A 102 0.52 -5.17 -9.06
C GLN A 102 0.97 -3.98 -9.91
N SER A 103 0.04 -3.05 -10.15
CA SER A 103 0.26 -1.82 -10.91
C SER A 103 -0.64 -0.70 -10.39
N GLU A 104 -0.13 0.52 -10.42
CA GLU A 104 -0.86 1.76 -10.10
C GLU A 104 -1.43 2.46 -11.36
N ALA A 105 -1.65 1.72 -12.43
CA ALA A 105 -2.15 2.29 -13.70
C ALA A 105 -3.48 3.06 -13.55
N SER A 106 -4.32 2.68 -12.58
CA SER A 106 -5.59 3.34 -12.25
C SER A 106 -5.48 4.46 -11.21
N GLY A 107 -4.28 4.75 -10.70
CA GLY A 107 -4.05 5.68 -9.58
C GLY A 107 -3.93 4.99 -8.21
N TYR A 108 -4.35 3.74 -8.08
CA TYR A 108 -4.21 2.91 -6.88
C TYR A 108 -3.55 1.59 -7.23
N SER A 109 -2.85 0.97 -6.26
CA SER A 109 -2.22 -0.32 -6.49
C SER A 109 -3.25 -1.45 -6.53
N HIS A 110 -3.43 -2.03 -7.70
CA HIS A 110 -4.33 -3.13 -7.96
C HIS A 110 -3.62 -4.37 -8.50
N LEU A 111 -4.27 -5.53 -8.35
CA LEU A 111 -3.80 -6.82 -8.88
C LEU A 111 -4.26 -6.98 -10.32
N TYR A 112 -3.33 -7.36 -11.19
CA TYR A 112 -3.56 -7.60 -12.63
C TYR A 112 -3.15 -9.01 -13.03
N LEU A 113 -3.82 -9.54 -14.05
CA LEU A 113 -3.39 -10.67 -14.86
C LEU A 113 -3.01 -10.20 -16.25
N LEU A 114 -2.02 -10.86 -16.85
CA LEU A 114 -1.64 -10.68 -18.25
C LEU A 114 -1.39 -12.04 -18.89
N ASP A 115 -2.05 -12.30 -20.01
CA ASP A 115 -1.81 -13.45 -20.87
C ASP A 115 -0.57 -13.17 -21.73
N VAL A 116 0.53 -13.87 -21.48
CA VAL A 116 1.81 -13.63 -22.17
C VAL A 116 1.80 -13.99 -23.66
N THR A 117 0.79 -14.75 -24.13
CA THR A 117 0.65 -15.14 -25.54
C THR A 117 -0.09 -14.07 -26.35
N THR A 118 -1.11 -13.45 -25.76
CA THR A 118 -1.96 -12.47 -26.46
C THR A 118 -1.65 -11.03 -26.07
N GLY A 119 -0.87 -10.80 -25.00
CA GLY A 119 -0.64 -9.50 -24.41
C GLY A 119 -1.87 -8.91 -23.69
N THR A 120 -2.94 -9.70 -23.55
CA THR A 120 -4.19 -9.21 -22.94
C THR A 120 -4.01 -9.01 -21.43
N LYS A 121 -4.11 -7.76 -20.98
CA LYS A 121 -4.04 -7.36 -19.57
C LYS A 121 -5.45 -7.15 -19.01
N LYS A 122 -5.71 -7.66 -17.81
CA LYS A 122 -6.97 -7.55 -17.07
C LYS A 122 -6.72 -7.13 -15.63
N ALA A 123 -7.39 -6.09 -15.15
CA ALA A 123 -7.47 -5.79 -13.73
C ALA A 123 -8.35 -6.84 -13.02
N LEU A 124 -7.87 -7.37 -11.90
CA LEU A 124 -8.63 -8.27 -11.03
C LEU A 124 -9.34 -7.53 -9.91
N THR A 125 -8.81 -6.38 -9.51
CA THR A 125 -9.39 -5.47 -8.52
C THR A 125 -9.43 -4.05 -9.09
N GLU A 126 -10.44 -3.28 -8.71
CA GLU A 126 -10.67 -1.92 -9.21
C GLU A 126 -11.33 -1.07 -8.11
N GLY A 127 -11.06 0.22 -8.08
CA GLY A 127 -11.66 1.17 -7.15
C GLY A 127 -10.65 2.15 -6.54
N GLU A 128 -11.12 3.03 -5.67
CA GLU A 128 -10.29 4.01 -4.96
C GLU A 128 -9.75 3.40 -3.66
N PHE A 129 -8.98 2.34 -3.78
CA PHE A 129 -8.37 1.63 -2.65
C PHE A 129 -7.08 0.89 -3.07
N GLU A 130 -6.25 0.57 -2.08
CA GLU A 130 -4.99 -0.15 -2.26
C GLU A 130 -5.16 -1.65 -1.99
N VAL A 131 -4.46 -2.48 -2.76
CA VAL A 131 -4.28 -3.91 -2.53
C VAL A 131 -2.91 -4.16 -1.92
N PHE A 132 -2.87 -4.95 -0.85
CA PHE A 132 -1.64 -5.32 -0.13
C PHE A 132 -1.47 -6.84 -0.13
N ASP A 133 -0.23 -7.28 -0.31
CA ASP A 133 0.23 -8.66 -0.12
C ASP A 133 -0.68 -9.75 -0.70
N PRO A 134 -1.08 -9.68 -1.98
CA PRO A 134 -1.89 -10.73 -2.58
C PRO A 134 -1.08 -12.02 -2.75
N PHE A 135 -1.68 -13.15 -2.40
CA PHE A 135 -1.08 -14.47 -2.62
C PHE A 135 -2.13 -15.51 -3.00
N LEU A 136 -1.69 -16.53 -3.73
CA LEU A 136 -2.57 -17.60 -4.18
C LEU A 136 -2.87 -18.58 -3.05
N SER A 137 -4.12 -19.05 -2.99
CA SER A 137 -4.50 -20.19 -2.14
C SER A 137 -3.72 -21.44 -2.53
N ASN A 138 -3.63 -22.42 -1.62
CA ASN A 138 -2.92 -23.69 -1.84
C ASN A 138 -3.41 -24.42 -3.09
N ASP A 139 -4.72 -24.41 -3.34
CA ASP A 139 -5.35 -25.02 -4.53
C ASP A 139 -5.24 -24.17 -5.79
N LYS A 140 -4.61 -22.99 -5.71
CA LYS A 140 -4.41 -22.03 -6.80
C LYS A 140 -5.70 -21.52 -7.47
N LYS A 141 -6.85 -21.68 -6.82
CA LYS A 141 -8.15 -21.27 -7.37
C LYS A 141 -8.63 -19.92 -6.85
N SER A 142 -7.94 -19.37 -5.85
CA SER A 142 -8.31 -18.10 -5.23
C SER A 142 -7.09 -17.27 -4.89
N TRP A 143 -7.32 -15.97 -4.77
CA TRP A 143 -6.44 -15.01 -4.13
C TRP A 143 -6.86 -14.81 -2.68
N PHE A 144 -5.88 -14.67 -1.81
CA PHE A 144 -6.00 -14.01 -0.54
C PHE A 144 -5.28 -12.67 -0.63
N LEU A 145 -5.89 -11.60 -0.12
CA LEU A 145 -5.34 -10.25 -0.22
C LEU A 145 -5.86 -9.37 0.92
N THR A 146 -5.08 -8.40 1.31
CA THR A 146 -5.51 -7.32 2.20
C THR A 146 -5.84 -6.09 1.36
N THR A 147 -6.89 -5.35 1.72
CA THR A 147 -7.23 -4.10 1.02
C THR A 147 -7.67 -3.00 1.97
N SER A 148 -7.65 -1.77 1.47
CA SER A 148 -8.29 -0.59 2.08
C SER A 148 -9.67 -0.28 1.48
N GLU A 149 -10.39 -1.26 0.90
CA GLU A 149 -11.71 -1.07 0.26
C GLU A 149 -12.75 -0.41 1.20
N VAL A 150 -12.71 -0.73 2.49
CA VAL A 150 -13.61 -0.13 3.49
C VAL A 150 -13.33 1.37 3.70
N GLY A 151 -12.11 1.79 3.46
CA GLY A 151 -11.63 3.15 3.58
C GLY A 151 -10.12 3.18 3.84
N PRO A 152 -9.44 4.29 3.53
CA PRO A 152 -7.97 4.38 3.62
C PRO A 152 -7.46 4.14 5.04
N GLY A 153 -8.27 4.39 6.07
CA GLY A 153 -7.92 4.19 7.47
C GLY A 153 -8.16 2.76 8.01
N GLU A 154 -8.51 1.79 7.17
CA GLU A 154 -8.74 0.41 7.59
C GLU A 154 -8.03 -0.59 6.68
N ARG A 155 -7.69 -1.77 7.21
CA ARG A 155 -7.11 -2.90 6.47
C ARG A 155 -7.91 -4.15 6.79
N HIS A 156 -8.47 -4.76 5.74
CA HIS A 156 -9.24 -5.99 5.85
C HIS A 156 -8.72 -7.07 4.91
N PHE A 157 -8.89 -8.32 5.33
CA PHE A 157 -8.46 -9.49 4.59
C PHE A 157 -9.61 -10.09 3.80
N TYR A 158 -9.34 -10.45 2.55
CA TYR A 158 -10.32 -10.91 1.57
C TYR A 158 -9.89 -12.19 0.88
N LYS A 159 -10.87 -12.89 0.31
CA LYS A 159 -10.69 -13.97 -0.65
C LYS A 159 -11.41 -13.63 -1.96
N MET A 160 -10.78 -13.93 -3.10
CA MET A 160 -11.31 -13.66 -4.44
C MET A 160 -10.98 -14.82 -5.39
N PRO A 161 -11.83 -15.17 -6.39
CA PRO A 161 -11.48 -16.16 -7.42
C PRO A 161 -10.20 -15.76 -8.18
N VAL A 162 -9.40 -16.76 -8.62
CA VAL A 162 -8.09 -16.52 -9.26
C VAL A 162 -8.19 -15.69 -10.54
N MET A 163 -9.25 -15.87 -11.32
CA MET A 163 -9.50 -15.10 -12.55
C MET A 163 -10.26 -13.79 -12.31
N GLY A 164 -10.36 -13.34 -11.05
CA GLY A 164 -11.11 -12.16 -10.63
C GLY A 164 -12.59 -12.46 -10.37
N GLY A 165 -13.27 -11.47 -9.82
CA GLY A 165 -14.66 -11.55 -9.41
C GLY A 165 -14.89 -10.90 -8.06
N LYS A 166 -16.01 -11.23 -7.42
CA LYS A 166 -16.37 -10.61 -6.13
C LYS A 166 -15.37 -10.97 -5.04
N MET A 167 -14.83 -9.96 -4.38
CA MET A 167 -14.05 -10.10 -3.15
C MET A 167 -14.98 -10.42 -1.98
N GLN A 168 -14.65 -11.47 -1.23
CA GLN A 168 -15.32 -11.84 0.01
C GLN A 168 -14.48 -11.36 1.19
N LYS A 169 -14.99 -10.42 1.98
CA LYS A 169 -14.35 -9.96 3.20
C LYS A 169 -14.35 -11.06 4.27
N LEU A 170 -13.19 -11.38 4.84
CA LEU A 170 -13.01 -12.44 5.84
C LEU A 170 -12.85 -11.90 7.27
N THR A 171 -12.39 -10.66 7.43
CA THR A 171 -12.21 -9.99 8.72
C THR A 171 -13.29 -8.93 8.95
N ASN A 172 -13.66 -8.71 10.22
CA ASN A 172 -14.72 -7.77 10.61
C ASN A 172 -14.31 -6.83 11.78
N LEU A 173 -13.10 -6.98 12.32
CA LEU A 173 -12.58 -6.10 13.36
C LEU A 173 -12.15 -4.76 12.73
N THR A 174 -12.63 -3.64 13.26
CA THR A 174 -12.20 -2.30 12.84
C THR A 174 -10.71 -2.10 13.09
N GLY A 175 -10.05 -1.32 12.25
CA GLY A 175 -8.63 -1.02 12.35
C GLY A 175 -7.80 -1.80 11.33
N ASN A 176 -6.63 -2.26 11.72
CA ASN A 176 -5.77 -3.07 10.85
C ASN A 176 -5.84 -4.54 11.26
N ASN A 177 -6.06 -5.41 10.27
CA ASN A 177 -6.14 -6.85 10.42
C ASN A 177 -5.01 -7.51 9.62
N GLU A 178 -3.93 -7.87 10.29
CA GLU A 178 -2.84 -8.66 9.72
C GLU A 178 -3.15 -10.15 9.93
N VAL A 179 -3.28 -10.89 8.83
CA VAL A 179 -3.78 -12.26 8.86
C VAL A 179 -2.69 -13.24 8.44
N SER A 180 -2.53 -14.29 9.27
CA SER A 180 -1.79 -15.50 8.91
C SER A 180 -2.76 -16.68 8.84
N LEU A 181 -2.76 -17.40 7.70
CA LEU A 181 -3.57 -18.58 7.53
C LEU A 181 -2.87 -19.82 8.11
N SER A 182 -3.66 -20.77 8.61
CA SER A 182 -3.15 -22.12 8.88
C SER A 182 -2.66 -22.78 7.59
N PRO A 183 -1.74 -23.77 7.64
CA PRO A 183 -1.25 -24.44 6.44
C PRO A 183 -2.34 -25.07 5.56
N ASP A 184 -3.47 -25.46 6.13
CA ASP A 184 -4.65 -25.99 5.43
C ASP A 184 -5.69 -24.91 5.08
N GLU A 185 -5.38 -23.62 5.32
CA GLU A 185 -6.20 -22.42 5.08
C GLU A 185 -7.57 -22.42 5.78
N LYS A 186 -7.80 -23.32 6.73
CA LYS A 186 -9.09 -23.42 7.45
C LYS A 186 -9.24 -22.44 8.58
N TYR A 187 -8.13 -21.88 9.08
CA TYR A 187 -8.12 -20.98 10.24
C TYR A 187 -7.26 -19.75 9.96
N MET A 188 -7.60 -18.66 10.63
CA MET A 188 -6.89 -17.40 10.61
C MET A 188 -6.42 -17.05 12.01
N ALA A 189 -5.13 -16.78 12.17
CA ALA A 189 -4.60 -15.97 13.25
C ALA A 189 -4.61 -14.51 12.78
N ILE A 190 -5.29 -13.65 13.53
CA ILE A 190 -5.47 -12.24 13.17
C ILE A 190 -4.79 -11.40 14.22
N ARG A 191 -3.76 -10.67 13.85
CA ARG A 191 -3.20 -9.59 14.65
C ARG A 191 -3.97 -8.33 14.34
N ASN A 192 -4.78 -7.85 15.28
CA ASN A 192 -5.60 -6.65 15.10
C ASN A 192 -5.23 -5.57 16.10
N SER A 193 -5.33 -4.34 15.68
CA SER A 193 -5.27 -3.16 16.53
C SER A 193 -6.29 -2.10 16.13
N PHE A 194 -6.65 -1.27 17.10
CA PHE A 194 -7.48 -0.09 16.89
C PHE A 194 -6.78 1.16 17.42
N SER A 195 -7.28 2.36 17.13
CA SER A 195 -6.60 3.62 17.48
C SER A 195 -6.14 3.71 18.93
N ASN A 196 -6.96 3.26 19.88
CA ASN A 196 -6.66 3.26 21.31
C ASN A 196 -6.41 1.85 21.90
N LYS A 197 -6.23 0.84 21.03
CA LYS A 197 -5.99 -0.54 21.42
C LYS A 197 -4.74 -1.06 20.70
N PRO A 198 -3.62 -1.27 21.40
CA PRO A 198 -2.44 -1.94 20.85
C PRO A 198 -2.77 -3.30 20.24
N TRP A 199 -1.82 -3.84 19.51
CA TRP A 199 -1.98 -5.11 18.81
C TRP A 199 -2.30 -6.26 19.75
N GLU A 200 -3.39 -6.99 19.39
CA GLU A 200 -3.83 -8.21 20.08
C GLU A 200 -4.04 -9.33 19.07
N LEU A 201 -3.89 -10.56 19.53
CA LEU A 201 -4.08 -11.76 18.72
C LEU A 201 -5.52 -12.25 18.83
N TYR A 202 -6.11 -12.54 17.69
CA TYR A 202 -7.43 -13.13 17.55
C TYR A 202 -7.35 -14.40 16.70
N PHE A 203 -8.35 -15.26 16.88
CA PHE A 203 -8.50 -16.51 16.15
C PHE A 203 -9.89 -16.59 15.51
N LYS A 204 -9.94 -17.08 14.28
CA LYS A 204 -11.20 -17.26 13.55
C LYS A 204 -11.08 -18.40 12.54
N LYS A 205 -12.17 -19.17 12.33
CA LYS A 205 -12.27 -20.09 11.20
C LYS A 205 -12.44 -19.30 9.91
N THR A 206 -11.67 -19.63 8.87
CA THR A 206 -11.73 -18.97 7.57
C THR A 206 -13.14 -19.07 6.96
N GLY A 207 -13.67 -17.95 6.50
CA GLY A 207 -15.01 -17.88 5.91
C GLY A 207 -16.18 -18.00 6.90
N SER A 208 -15.91 -18.13 8.21
CA SER A 208 -16.97 -18.12 9.23
C SER A 208 -17.63 -16.75 9.36
N SER A 209 -18.94 -16.72 9.56
CA SER A 209 -19.68 -15.51 9.91
C SER A 209 -19.58 -15.14 11.39
N LYS A 210 -19.06 -16.04 12.24
CA LYS A 210 -18.86 -15.76 13.66
C LYS A 210 -17.76 -14.74 13.88
N ASP A 211 -17.83 -14.01 14.98
CA ASP A 211 -16.77 -13.08 15.37
C ASP A 211 -15.46 -13.78 15.68
N ALA A 212 -14.36 -13.05 15.55
CA ALA A 212 -13.05 -13.54 15.93
C ALA A 212 -12.93 -13.58 17.46
N GLN A 213 -12.38 -14.69 17.97
CA GLN A 213 -12.11 -14.86 19.40
C GLN A 213 -10.77 -14.16 19.74
N GLN A 214 -10.79 -13.23 20.68
CA GLN A 214 -9.56 -12.65 21.23
C GLN A 214 -8.80 -13.68 22.06
N LEU A 215 -7.50 -13.81 21.83
CA LEU A 215 -6.62 -14.76 22.53
C LEU A 215 -5.68 -14.08 23.52
N THR A 216 -5.32 -12.81 23.29
CA THR A 216 -4.38 -12.07 24.13
C THR A 216 -5.02 -10.80 24.67
N SER A 217 -4.50 -10.33 25.81
CA SER A 217 -4.75 -9.03 26.40
C SER A 217 -3.44 -8.56 27.04
N GLY A 218 -2.58 -7.95 26.21
CA GLY A 218 -1.20 -7.59 26.58
C GLY A 218 -1.02 -6.23 27.24
N GLN A 219 -2.11 -5.46 27.39
CA GLN A 219 -2.04 -4.13 27.96
C GLN A 219 -1.89 -4.19 29.49
N SER A 220 -0.99 -3.36 30.05
CA SER A 220 -0.85 -3.24 31.51
C SER A 220 -2.09 -2.57 32.14
N GLU A 221 -2.30 -2.81 33.43
CA GLU A 221 -3.37 -2.15 34.19
C GLU A 221 -3.24 -0.62 34.15
N ALA A 222 -2.01 -0.10 34.23
CA ALA A 222 -1.73 1.33 34.12
C ALA A 222 -2.16 1.90 32.76
N PHE A 223 -1.93 1.17 31.66
CA PHE A 223 -2.39 1.58 30.33
C PHE A 223 -3.91 1.56 30.25
N GLN A 224 -4.55 0.52 30.77
CA GLN A 224 -6.03 0.38 30.76
C GLN A 224 -6.76 1.40 31.63
N SER A 225 -6.10 1.92 32.67
CA SER A 225 -6.67 2.91 33.58
C SER A 225 -6.72 4.32 33.00
N TYR A 226 -6.02 4.61 31.89
CA TYR A 226 -6.06 5.90 31.23
C TYR A 226 -7.14 5.88 30.13
N ASP A 227 -7.91 6.99 30.05
CA ASP A 227 -8.97 7.15 29.06
C ASP A 227 -8.40 7.60 27.69
N TRP A 228 -7.84 6.64 26.96
CA TRP A 228 -7.26 6.87 25.65
C TRP A 228 -8.31 7.27 24.61
N ARG A 229 -8.15 8.45 24.01
CA ARG A 229 -9.07 8.95 22.97
C ARG A 229 -8.92 8.16 21.68
N VAL A 230 -10.06 7.98 21.02
CA VAL A 230 -10.11 7.61 19.61
C VAL A 230 -10.17 8.91 18.82
N PRO A 231 -9.08 9.33 18.13
CA PRO A 231 -9.12 10.55 17.35
C PRO A 231 -10.10 10.42 16.18
N GLU A 232 -10.76 11.51 15.85
CA GLU A 232 -11.63 11.58 14.69
C GLU A 232 -10.79 11.65 13.41
N ASN A 233 -11.05 10.75 12.45
CA ASN A 233 -10.47 10.88 11.12
C ASN A 233 -11.34 11.86 10.31
N ILE A 234 -10.73 12.97 9.94
CA ILE A 234 -11.37 14.06 9.20
C ILE A 234 -10.68 14.30 7.86
N THR A 235 -11.30 15.10 7.02
CA THR A 235 -10.65 15.76 5.89
C THR A 235 -10.94 17.25 5.96
N PHE A 236 -9.95 18.07 5.59
CA PHE A 236 -10.14 19.51 5.45
C PHE A 236 -9.60 19.99 4.10
N LYS A 237 -10.14 21.08 3.60
CA LYS A 237 -9.77 21.64 2.31
C LYS A 237 -8.56 22.54 2.44
N ALA A 238 -7.49 22.27 1.68
CA ALA A 238 -6.35 23.15 1.52
C ALA A 238 -6.68 24.31 0.55
N ASP A 239 -5.84 25.34 0.51
CA ASP A 239 -6.04 26.54 -0.33
C ASP A 239 -6.13 26.22 -1.82
N ASP A 240 -5.42 25.22 -2.29
CA ASP A 240 -5.46 24.72 -3.66
C ASP A 240 -6.66 23.81 -3.96
N GLY A 241 -7.50 23.55 -2.95
CA GLY A 241 -8.70 22.74 -3.06
C GLY A 241 -8.56 21.26 -2.74
N ALA A 242 -7.34 20.78 -2.46
CA ALA A 242 -7.13 19.39 -2.08
C ALA A 242 -7.77 19.06 -0.73
N MET A 243 -8.33 17.86 -0.61
CA MET A 243 -8.90 17.36 0.64
C MET A 243 -7.81 16.61 1.42
N VAL A 244 -7.32 17.23 2.49
CA VAL A 244 -6.22 16.71 3.31
C VAL A 244 -6.76 15.82 4.42
N PRO A 245 -6.38 14.52 4.47
CA PRO A 245 -6.76 13.64 5.57
C PRO A 245 -5.99 14.01 6.85
N ALA A 246 -6.67 13.87 7.99
CA ALA A 246 -6.06 14.13 9.29
C ALA A 246 -6.74 13.36 10.42
N ARG A 247 -6.06 13.22 11.56
CA ARG A 247 -6.65 12.85 12.84
C ARG A 247 -6.80 14.09 13.71
N LEU A 248 -7.97 14.25 14.30
CA LEU A 248 -8.29 15.38 15.16
C LEU A 248 -8.55 14.90 16.59
N TYR A 249 -7.84 15.51 17.54
CA TYR A 249 -8.04 15.33 18.97
C TYR A 249 -8.64 16.62 19.53
N VAL A 250 -9.85 16.50 20.10
CA VAL A 250 -10.60 17.65 20.63
C VAL A 250 -10.64 17.55 22.16
N PRO A 251 -10.22 18.60 22.89
CA PRO A 251 -10.33 18.62 24.33
C PRO A 251 -11.78 18.79 24.80
N GLU A 252 -12.05 18.35 26.01
CA GLU A 252 -13.31 18.63 26.69
C GLU A 252 -13.52 20.17 26.81
N ALA A 253 -14.77 20.60 26.64
CA ALA A 253 -15.10 22.02 26.65
C ALA A 253 -14.67 22.75 27.93
N SER A 254 -14.67 22.05 29.06
CA SER A 254 -14.30 22.57 30.39
C SER A 254 -12.83 22.91 30.54
N VAL A 255 -11.93 22.29 29.74
CA VAL A 255 -10.47 22.49 29.81
C VAL A 255 -9.89 23.19 28.57
N LYS A 256 -10.72 23.41 27.54
CA LYS A 256 -10.30 23.97 26.25
C LYS A 256 -9.63 25.34 26.42
N ASN A 257 -8.36 25.46 25.98
CA ASN A 257 -7.55 26.67 26.09
C ASN A 257 -7.50 27.49 24.78
N ASN A 258 -8.20 27.05 23.70
CA ASN A 258 -8.23 27.66 22.37
C ASN A 258 -6.90 27.70 21.61
N ALA A 259 -5.91 26.97 22.08
CA ALA A 259 -4.66 26.76 21.33
C ALA A 259 -4.68 25.43 20.58
N ALA A 260 -3.93 25.35 19.50
CA ALA A 260 -3.80 24.14 18.71
C ALA A 260 -2.34 23.73 18.52
N VAL A 261 -2.12 22.42 18.38
CA VAL A 261 -0.83 21.83 18.04
C VAL A 261 -1.02 21.02 16.76
N VAL A 262 -0.14 21.22 15.79
CA VAL A 262 -0.09 20.47 14.54
C VAL A 262 1.05 19.49 14.62
N PHE A 263 0.75 18.19 14.50
CA PHE A 263 1.75 17.14 14.32
C PHE A 263 1.93 16.86 12.83
N VAL A 264 3.18 16.83 12.38
CA VAL A 264 3.56 16.54 11.01
C VAL A 264 4.55 15.38 11.03
N HIS A 265 4.16 14.23 10.50
CA HIS A 265 5.05 13.06 10.40
C HIS A 265 6.13 13.25 9.33
N GLY A 266 7.15 12.37 9.32
CA GLY A 266 8.22 12.39 8.31
C GLY A 266 7.72 12.18 6.89
N ALA A 267 8.35 12.85 5.92
CA ALA A 267 8.06 12.69 4.50
C ALA A 267 8.33 11.26 4.02
N GLY A 268 7.50 10.77 3.12
CA GLY A 268 7.63 9.48 2.46
C GLY A 268 6.91 8.33 3.17
N TYR A 269 5.95 7.72 2.51
CA TYR A 269 5.35 6.40 2.74
C TYR A 269 4.70 6.13 4.10
N LEU A 270 4.48 7.13 4.93
CA LEU A 270 3.76 7.01 6.20
C LEU A 270 2.31 7.42 6.02
N GLN A 271 1.45 6.81 6.83
CA GLN A 271 0.03 7.15 6.96
C GLN A 271 -0.29 7.23 8.45
N ASN A 272 -0.85 8.35 8.91
CA ASN A 272 -1.26 8.55 10.30
C ASN A 272 -2.77 8.67 10.48
N ALA A 273 -3.50 9.18 9.48
CA ALA A 273 -4.97 9.29 9.54
C ALA A 273 -5.63 7.92 9.29
N HIS A 274 -5.43 7.02 10.23
CA HIS A 274 -5.92 5.65 10.20
C HIS A 274 -6.55 5.25 11.54
N LYS A 275 -7.19 4.08 11.58
CA LYS A 275 -7.93 3.56 12.74
C LYS A 275 -7.22 2.39 13.43
N TRP A 276 -5.90 2.30 13.36
CA TRP A 276 -5.12 1.28 14.08
C TRP A 276 -4.11 1.90 15.01
N TRP A 277 -3.47 1.09 15.84
CA TRP A 277 -2.42 1.51 16.76
C TRP A 277 -1.24 2.08 15.98
N SER A 278 -0.96 3.36 16.21
CA SER A 278 0.03 4.11 15.46
C SER A 278 1.44 3.57 15.66
N SER A 279 2.26 3.57 14.60
CA SER A 279 3.72 3.42 14.72
C SER A 279 4.33 4.60 15.51
N TYR A 280 3.67 5.75 15.47
CA TYR A 280 3.95 6.92 16.31
C TYR A 280 3.15 6.85 17.63
N PHE A 281 3.26 5.74 18.36
CA PHE A 281 2.48 5.54 19.60
C PHE A 281 2.88 6.51 20.72
N ARG A 282 4.14 6.98 20.74
CA ARG A 282 4.60 7.98 21.72
C ARG A 282 3.96 9.33 21.45
N GLU A 283 3.91 9.74 20.20
CA GLU A 283 3.25 10.96 19.74
C GLU A 283 1.75 10.89 19.96
N TYR A 284 1.13 9.73 19.70
CA TYR A 284 -0.28 9.49 20.05
C TYR A 284 -0.53 9.70 21.56
N MET A 285 0.33 9.14 22.41
CA MET A 285 0.22 9.32 23.87
C MET A 285 0.44 10.78 24.27
N PHE A 286 1.41 11.46 23.65
CA PHE A 286 1.68 12.89 23.86
C PHE A 286 0.51 13.77 23.40
N ASN A 287 -0.11 13.44 22.26
CA ASN A 287 -1.29 14.14 21.76
C ASN A 287 -2.49 14.00 22.72
N ASN A 288 -2.66 12.84 23.36
CA ASN A 288 -3.65 12.66 24.43
C ASN A 288 -3.36 13.57 25.62
N MET A 289 -2.11 13.61 26.10
CA MET A 289 -1.69 14.50 27.19
C MET A 289 -1.94 15.98 26.85
N LEU A 290 -1.58 16.42 25.65
CA LEU A 290 -1.87 17.80 25.21
C LEU A 290 -3.37 18.10 25.21
N THR A 291 -4.18 17.12 24.80
CA THR A 291 -5.63 17.27 24.75
C THR A 291 -6.22 17.35 26.16
N ASP A 292 -5.67 16.62 27.15
CA ASP A 292 -6.03 16.77 28.57
C ASP A 292 -5.68 18.15 29.12
N LEU A 293 -4.61 18.76 28.60
CA LEU A 293 -4.21 20.14 28.93
C LEU A 293 -5.00 21.22 28.17
N GLY A 294 -6.01 20.82 27.40
CA GLY A 294 -6.93 21.72 26.71
C GLY A 294 -6.54 22.13 25.29
N TYR A 295 -5.48 21.57 24.74
CA TYR A 295 -5.09 21.83 23.36
C TYR A 295 -5.93 21.00 22.38
N THR A 296 -6.30 21.61 21.26
CA THR A 296 -6.75 20.85 20.08
C THR A 296 -5.49 20.34 19.36
N VAL A 297 -5.42 19.06 19.03
CA VAL A 297 -4.29 18.50 18.28
C VAL A 297 -4.76 17.98 16.93
N ILE A 298 -4.06 18.33 15.86
CA ILE A 298 -4.29 17.81 14.52
C ILE A 298 -3.03 17.14 14.01
N ASP A 299 -3.18 15.91 13.49
CA ASP A 299 -2.11 15.07 12.94
C ASP A 299 -2.46 14.81 11.47
N ILE A 300 -1.70 15.41 10.55
CA ILE A 300 -2.07 15.52 9.13
C ILE A 300 -1.32 14.53 8.25
N ASP A 301 -2.04 13.93 7.30
CA ASP A 301 -1.48 13.16 6.18
C ASP A 301 -1.37 14.07 4.94
N TYR A 302 -0.30 14.85 4.88
CA TYR A 302 -0.04 15.75 3.76
C TYR A 302 0.35 14.97 2.48
N ARG A 303 0.45 15.66 1.32
CA ARG A 303 0.97 15.08 0.08
C ARG A 303 2.34 14.43 0.31
N ALA A 304 2.54 13.23 -0.15
CA ALA A 304 3.57 12.24 0.11
C ALA A 304 3.17 11.18 1.15
N SER A 305 2.03 11.29 1.80
CA SER A 305 1.53 10.23 2.70
C SER A 305 1.02 9.03 1.90
N ALA A 306 1.21 7.83 2.46
CA ALA A 306 0.73 6.58 1.88
C ALA A 306 -0.78 6.38 2.14
N GLY A 307 -1.39 5.46 1.38
CA GLY A 307 -2.77 4.99 1.61
C GLY A 307 -3.85 5.73 0.84
N TYR A 308 -3.48 6.73 0.03
CA TYR A 308 -4.41 7.58 -0.73
C TYR A 308 -4.16 7.53 -2.22
N GLY A 309 -3.48 6.50 -2.70
CA GLY A 309 -3.13 6.32 -4.09
C GLY A 309 -1.84 7.03 -4.52
N ARG A 310 -1.49 6.80 -5.80
CA ARG A 310 -0.27 7.27 -6.43
C ARG A 310 -0.15 8.79 -6.42
N ASP A 311 -1.19 9.48 -6.88
CA ASP A 311 -1.13 10.92 -7.12
C ASP A 311 -0.97 11.72 -5.81
N TRP A 312 -1.57 11.24 -4.71
CA TRP A 312 -1.34 11.81 -3.38
C TRP A 312 0.09 11.55 -2.91
N ARG A 313 0.58 10.35 -3.07
CA ARG A 313 1.94 9.94 -2.69
C ARG A 313 3.02 10.71 -3.46
N THR A 314 2.84 10.92 -4.78
CA THR A 314 3.81 11.59 -5.64
C THR A 314 3.67 13.11 -5.65
N GLY A 315 2.60 13.66 -5.06
CA GLY A 315 2.30 15.09 -5.06
C GLY A 315 3.35 16.00 -4.40
N ILE A 316 4.34 15.44 -3.73
CA ILE A 316 5.50 16.17 -3.19
C ILE A 316 6.65 16.33 -4.21
N TYR A 317 6.58 15.65 -5.35
CA TYR A 317 7.64 15.67 -6.34
C TYR A 317 7.96 17.10 -6.77
N ARG A 318 9.23 17.51 -6.62
CA ARG A 318 9.76 18.87 -6.85
C ARG A 318 9.12 19.99 -5.99
N HIS A 319 8.37 19.63 -4.93
CA HIS A 319 7.72 20.58 -4.03
C HIS A 319 8.10 20.35 -2.56
N MET A 320 9.24 19.71 -2.31
CA MET A 320 9.68 19.43 -0.95
C MET A 320 10.11 20.71 -0.25
N GLY A 321 9.43 21.05 0.86
CA GLY A 321 9.67 22.27 1.63
C GLY A 321 8.92 23.50 1.12
N GLY A 322 7.98 23.33 0.19
CA GLY A 322 7.09 24.38 -0.31
C GLY A 322 5.79 24.52 0.48
#